data_3011be631fa3e7907e0a79b8b8322e31
#
_entry.id   3011be631fa3e7907e0a79b8b8322e31
#
_cell.length_a   1.000
_cell.length_b   1.000
_cell.length_c   1.000
_cell.angle_alpha   90.00
_cell.angle_beta   90.00
_cell.angle_gamma   90.00
#
_symmetry.space_group_name_H-M   'P 1'
#
loop_
_entity.id
_entity.type
_entity.pdbx_description
1 polymer ?
#
loop_
_entity_poly.entity_id
_entity_poly.type
_entity_poly.pdbx_seq_one_letter_code
_entity_poly.pdbx_strand_id
1 'polypeptide(L)'
;TFLKTGNVFGPEMLYEQIPDVLDPFDHQAFLNYPGKFYAVVTDVETGAARYLRVRDLRKQMWMIRSSSSLPLVSKTIVVKGHKLLDGGIADSIPIRKSIEDGNEKNVVILTRDHGYRKAPNKLMPIMRLRYPKYKEFLHAMETRHVRYNETIDFLEEQEKEGKVFIIRPEAKVEVGRIEKYKAKLTVLYKQGLHDGEK
;
A
#
# COMPACT_ATOMS: atom_id res chain seq x y z
N THR A 1 -0.59 15.08 -18.03
CA THR A 1 0.18 13.85 -17.75
C THR A 1 -0.65 12.60 -17.99
N PHE A 2 -1.90 12.51 -17.52
CA PHE A 2 -2.75 11.31 -17.69
C PHE A 2 -2.91 10.89 -19.16
N LEU A 3 -3.18 11.84 -20.06
CA LEU A 3 -3.34 11.57 -21.50
C LEU A 3 -2.04 11.05 -22.17
N LYS A 4 -0.86 11.45 -21.67
CA LYS A 4 0.44 11.00 -22.22
C LYS A 4 0.92 9.70 -21.60
N THR A 5 0.77 9.50 -20.30
CA THR A 5 1.37 8.38 -19.57
C THR A 5 0.36 7.31 -19.13
N GLY A 6 -0.94 7.63 -19.12
CA GLY A 6 -2.00 6.78 -18.55
C GLY A 6 -1.94 6.69 -17.02
N ASN A 7 -1.19 7.59 -16.36
CA ASN A 7 -1.06 7.69 -14.91
C ASN A 7 -1.41 9.11 -14.45
N VAL A 8 -2.09 9.23 -13.32
CA VAL A 8 -2.39 10.53 -12.70
C VAL A 8 -1.12 11.13 -12.10
N PHE A 9 -0.27 10.31 -11.52
CA PHE A 9 1.03 10.71 -10.98
C PHE A 9 2.13 10.39 -11.99
N GLY A 10 3.18 11.24 -12.06
CA GLY A 10 4.34 11.03 -12.92
C GLY A 10 5.20 9.86 -12.41
N PRO A 11 5.19 8.68 -13.05
CA PRO A 11 5.95 7.53 -12.58
C PRO A 11 7.46 7.77 -12.59
N GLU A 12 7.96 8.52 -13.57
CA GLU A 12 9.36 8.91 -13.67
C GLU A 12 9.80 9.72 -12.44
N MET A 13 8.99 10.71 -12.04
CA MET A 13 9.27 11.50 -10.83
C MET A 13 9.34 10.63 -9.57
N LEU A 14 8.38 9.73 -9.39
CA LEU A 14 8.24 8.94 -8.15
C LEU A 14 9.25 7.80 -8.03
N TYR A 15 9.60 7.14 -9.15
CA TYR A 15 10.36 5.89 -9.12
C TYR A 15 11.76 6.00 -9.72
N GLU A 16 12.13 7.16 -10.25
CA GLU A 16 13.43 7.45 -10.82
C GLU A 16 14.02 8.72 -10.22
N GLN A 17 13.39 9.90 -10.43
CA GLN A 17 13.98 11.18 -10.00
C GLN A 17 14.08 11.32 -8.49
N ILE A 18 13.05 10.91 -7.72
CA ILE A 18 13.12 10.99 -6.25
C ILE A 18 14.23 10.06 -5.73
N PRO A 19 14.18 8.73 -5.95
CA PRO A 19 15.15 7.82 -5.34
C PRO A 19 16.57 7.88 -5.91
N ASP A 20 16.77 8.45 -7.10
CA ASP A 20 18.08 8.48 -7.73
C ASP A 20 18.75 9.87 -7.66
N VAL A 21 17.97 10.99 -7.50
CA VAL A 21 18.49 12.35 -7.63
C VAL A 21 18.04 13.27 -6.49
N LEU A 22 16.73 13.33 -6.18
CA LEU A 22 16.20 14.35 -5.26
C LEU A 22 16.37 13.97 -3.79
N ASP A 23 16.19 12.70 -3.48
CA ASP A 23 16.39 12.11 -2.16
C ASP A 23 17.00 10.71 -2.37
N PRO A 24 18.33 10.65 -2.61
CA PRO A 24 18.98 9.43 -3.06
C PRO A 24 18.85 8.28 -2.07
N PHE A 25 18.26 7.19 -2.52
CA PHE A 25 18.11 5.98 -1.74
C PHE A 25 19.44 5.20 -1.65
N ASP A 26 19.83 4.78 -0.47
CA ASP A 26 21.03 3.97 -0.27
C ASP A 26 20.79 2.51 -0.72
N HIS A 27 20.98 2.28 -2.03
CA HIS A 27 20.85 0.96 -2.63
C HIS A 27 21.85 -0.06 -2.09
N GLN A 28 23.04 0.39 -1.67
CA GLN A 28 24.06 -0.52 -1.14
C GLN A 28 23.68 -1.01 0.26
N ALA A 29 23.22 -0.11 1.13
CA ALA A 29 22.68 -0.50 2.43
C ALA A 29 21.50 -1.47 2.29
N PHE A 30 20.61 -1.22 1.32
CA PHE A 30 19.50 -2.13 1.04
C PHE A 30 19.94 -3.52 0.59
N LEU A 31 20.94 -3.62 -0.31
CA LEU A 31 21.48 -4.90 -0.75
C LEU A 31 22.14 -5.69 0.39
N ASN A 32 22.75 -5.00 1.33
CA ASN A 32 23.42 -5.58 2.49
C ASN A 32 22.47 -5.87 3.66
N TYR A 33 21.22 -5.40 3.58
CA TYR A 33 20.23 -5.60 4.63
C TYR A 33 19.87 -7.09 4.80
N PRO A 34 20.07 -7.67 6.00
CA PRO A 34 19.87 -9.10 6.21
C PRO A 34 18.39 -9.52 6.25
N GLY A 35 17.49 -8.58 6.43
CA GLY A 35 16.05 -8.82 6.50
C GLY A 35 15.42 -9.13 5.14
N LYS A 36 14.10 -9.34 5.17
CA LYS A 36 13.31 -9.56 3.96
C LYS A 36 12.39 -8.37 3.74
N PHE A 37 12.40 -7.83 2.53
CA PHE A 37 11.48 -6.76 2.13
C PHE A 37 10.49 -7.28 1.09
N TYR A 38 9.20 -7.06 1.32
CA TYR A 38 8.13 -7.50 0.43
C TYR A 38 7.30 -6.32 -0.06
N ALA A 39 7.00 -6.30 -1.35
CA ALA A 39 5.96 -5.47 -1.95
C ALA A 39 4.69 -6.30 -2.09
N VAL A 40 3.58 -5.84 -1.54
CA VAL A 40 2.29 -6.51 -1.68
C VAL A 40 1.58 -6.02 -2.93
N VAL A 41 1.09 -6.93 -3.76
CA VAL A 41 0.34 -6.62 -4.97
C VAL A 41 -0.92 -7.46 -5.03
N THR A 42 -1.93 -7.00 -5.77
CA THR A 42 -3.13 -7.78 -6.09
C THR A 42 -3.01 -8.34 -7.50
N ASP A 43 -3.12 -9.64 -7.65
CA ASP A 43 -3.25 -10.29 -8.95
C ASP A 43 -4.68 -10.07 -9.47
N VAL A 44 -4.81 -9.46 -10.64
CA VAL A 44 -6.11 -9.08 -11.22
C VAL A 44 -6.92 -10.30 -11.66
N GLU A 45 -6.27 -11.41 -11.99
CA GLU A 45 -6.98 -12.61 -12.44
C GLU A 45 -7.61 -13.37 -11.29
N THR A 46 -6.89 -13.47 -10.17
CA THR A 46 -7.31 -14.25 -8.99
C THR A 46 -7.92 -13.40 -7.87
N GLY A 47 -7.77 -12.06 -7.92
CA GLY A 47 -8.14 -11.17 -6.83
C GLY A 47 -7.31 -11.33 -5.55
N ALA A 48 -6.35 -12.25 -5.54
CA ALA A 48 -5.54 -12.59 -4.38
C ALA A 48 -4.33 -11.67 -4.19
N ALA A 49 -3.86 -11.55 -2.96
CA ALA A 49 -2.60 -10.89 -2.65
C ALA A 49 -1.41 -11.75 -3.07
N ARG A 50 -0.38 -11.09 -3.59
CA ARG A 50 0.95 -11.68 -3.80
C ARG A 50 1.99 -10.86 -3.07
N TYR A 51 2.90 -11.53 -2.40
CA TYR A 51 3.97 -10.94 -1.61
C TYR A 51 5.28 -11.10 -2.39
N LEU A 52 5.68 -10.04 -3.10
CA LEU A 52 6.84 -10.04 -3.97
C LEU A 52 8.09 -9.67 -3.17
N ARG A 53 9.00 -10.62 -2.99
CA ARG A 53 10.27 -10.34 -2.31
C ARG A 53 11.17 -9.47 -3.16
N VAL A 54 11.46 -8.25 -2.71
CA VAL A 54 12.41 -7.33 -3.33
C VAL A 54 13.79 -7.59 -2.74
N ARG A 55 14.77 -7.88 -3.61
CA ARG A 55 16.16 -8.16 -3.23
C ARG A 55 17.12 -7.10 -3.74
N ASP A 56 16.78 -6.45 -4.84
CA ASP A 56 17.53 -5.38 -5.48
C ASP A 56 16.52 -4.34 -5.96
N LEU A 57 16.45 -3.21 -5.26
CA LEU A 57 15.44 -2.20 -5.53
C LEU A 57 15.62 -1.57 -6.92
N ARG A 58 16.87 -1.37 -7.38
CA ARG A 58 17.13 -0.82 -8.72
C ARG A 58 16.53 -1.69 -9.83
N LYS A 59 16.76 -3.01 -9.76
CA LYS A 59 16.27 -3.97 -10.75
C LYS A 59 14.78 -4.28 -10.60
N GLN A 60 14.25 -4.10 -9.40
CA GLN A 60 12.91 -4.55 -9.02
C GLN A 60 11.97 -3.40 -8.63
N MET A 61 12.30 -2.14 -8.99
CA MET A 61 11.44 -0.97 -8.75
C MET A 61 10.02 -1.15 -9.31
N TRP A 62 9.85 -1.96 -10.34
CA TRP A 62 8.55 -2.33 -10.88
C TRP A 62 7.65 -3.03 -9.85
N MET A 63 8.19 -3.73 -8.85
CA MET A 63 7.40 -4.35 -7.77
C MET A 63 6.78 -3.28 -6.88
N ILE A 64 7.55 -2.25 -6.51
CA ILE A 64 7.07 -1.09 -5.73
C ILE A 64 6.00 -0.34 -6.54
N ARG A 65 6.29 -0.09 -7.82
CA ARG A 65 5.35 0.56 -8.73
C ARG A 65 4.04 -0.24 -8.87
N SER A 66 4.11 -1.57 -8.94
CA SER A 66 2.91 -2.42 -8.96
C SER A 66 2.11 -2.32 -7.67
N SER A 67 2.80 -2.34 -6.53
CA SER A 67 2.20 -2.24 -5.19
C SER A 67 1.44 -0.94 -4.96
N SER A 68 1.78 0.13 -5.67
CA SER A 68 1.12 1.45 -5.60
C SER A 68 0.26 1.79 -6.83
N SER A 69 0.05 0.83 -7.74
CA SER A 69 -0.74 1.04 -8.96
C SER A 69 -2.23 0.92 -8.69
N LEU A 70 -2.89 2.07 -8.49
CA LEU A 70 -4.32 2.14 -8.22
C LEU A 70 -5.16 1.86 -9.49
N PRO A 71 -6.26 1.09 -9.37
CA PRO A 71 -7.21 0.92 -10.47
C PRO A 71 -7.74 2.27 -10.99
N LEU A 72 -8.02 2.37 -12.27
CA LEU A 72 -8.53 3.54 -13.01
C LEU A 72 -7.54 4.71 -13.17
N VAL A 73 -6.58 4.88 -12.27
CA VAL A 73 -5.66 6.04 -12.25
C VAL A 73 -4.21 5.69 -12.58
N SER A 74 -3.90 4.40 -12.65
CA SER A 74 -2.59 3.88 -13.02
C SER A 74 -2.68 2.80 -14.10
N LYS A 75 -1.62 2.65 -14.90
CA LYS A 75 -1.50 1.50 -15.79
C LYS A 75 -1.28 0.22 -14.97
N THR A 76 -2.01 -0.83 -15.34
CA THR A 76 -1.76 -2.18 -14.83
C THR A 76 -0.35 -2.64 -15.23
N ILE A 77 0.42 -3.12 -14.28
CA ILE A 77 1.74 -3.68 -14.53
C ILE A 77 1.57 -5.15 -14.92
N VAL A 78 2.14 -5.54 -16.06
CA VAL A 78 2.09 -6.94 -16.53
C VAL A 78 3.48 -7.55 -16.42
N VAL A 79 3.61 -8.62 -15.64
CA VAL A 79 4.87 -9.35 -15.44
C VAL A 79 4.62 -10.84 -15.55
N LYS A 80 5.34 -11.51 -16.46
CA LYS A 80 5.20 -12.95 -16.70
C LYS A 80 3.74 -13.40 -16.89
N GLY A 81 2.96 -12.59 -17.61
CA GLY A 81 1.54 -12.84 -17.87
C GLY A 81 0.57 -12.42 -16.77
N HIS A 82 1.05 -12.14 -15.56
CA HIS A 82 0.21 -11.65 -14.46
C HIS A 82 -0.03 -10.15 -14.52
N LYS A 83 -1.27 -9.74 -14.36
CA LYS A 83 -1.69 -8.34 -14.27
C LYS A 83 -1.75 -7.96 -12.80
N LEU A 84 -0.92 -6.98 -12.41
CA LEU A 84 -0.73 -6.60 -11.02
C LEU A 84 -1.23 -5.17 -10.77
N LEU A 85 -1.89 -4.98 -9.65
CA LEU A 85 -2.35 -3.69 -9.12
C LEU A 85 -2.01 -3.56 -7.63
N ASP A 86 -2.38 -2.42 -7.03
CA ASP A 86 -2.16 -2.07 -5.63
C ASP A 86 -2.52 -3.21 -4.67
N GLY A 87 -1.57 -3.57 -3.82
CA GLY A 87 -1.71 -4.66 -2.85
C GLY A 87 -2.79 -4.40 -1.81
N GLY A 88 -3.05 -3.13 -1.48
CA GLY A 88 -4.08 -2.76 -0.54
C GLY A 88 -5.52 -3.08 -1.01
N ILE A 89 -5.70 -3.67 -2.20
CA ILE A 89 -6.99 -4.19 -2.65
C ILE A 89 -7.25 -5.55 -2.01
N ALA A 90 -6.29 -6.46 -2.09
CA ALA A 90 -6.42 -7.82 -1.56
C ALA A 90 -5.99 -7.91 -0.09
N ASP A 91 -4.87 -7.27 0.27
CA ASP A 91 -4.34 -7.22 1.63
C ASP A 91 -3.76 -5.84 1.92
N SER A 92 -4.53 -5.03 2.63
CA SER A 92 -4.15 -3.64 2.94
C SER A 92 -3.11 -3.53 4.06
N ILE A 93 -3.06 -4.51 4.98
CA ILE A 93 -2.17 -4.54 6.14
C ILE A 93 -1.74 -5.99 6.33
N PRO A 94 -0.57 -6.39 5.80
CA PRO A 94 -0.19 -7.80 5.66
C PRO A 94 0.34 -8.43 6.96
N ILE A 95 -0.33 -8.17 8.08
CA ILE A 95 0.05 -8.69 9.41
C ILE A 95 -0.03 -10.22 9.49
N ARG A 96 -1.07 -10.82 8.88
CA ARG A 96 -1.23 -12.29 8.90
C ARG A 96 -0.08 -12.97 8.16
N LYS A 97 0.37 -12.38 7.04
CA LYS A 97 1.55 -12.85 6.31
C LYS A 97 2.82 -12.75 7.14
N SER A 98 2.99 -11.66 7.90
CA SER A 98 4.14 -11.50 8.79
C SER A 98 4.17 -12.58 9.87
N ILE A 99 3.03 -12.87 10.47
CA ILE A 99 2.90 -13.94 11.49
C ILE A 99 3.16 -15.33 10.87
N GLU A 100 2.60 -15.61 9.69
CA GLU A 100 2.84 -16.86 8.94
C GLU A 100 4.31 -17.05 8.59
N ASP A 101 5.05 -15.97 8.36
CA ASP A 101 6.51 -15.99 8.13
C ASP A 101 7.33 -16.21 9.41
N GLY A 102 6.68 -16.39 10.57
CA GLY A 102 7.31 -16.69 11.85
C GLY A 102 7.68 -15.47 12.70
N ASN A 103 7.19 -14.27 12.36
CA ASN A 103 7.44 -13.08 13.18
C ASN A 103 6.47 -13.04 14.38
N GLU A 104 6.97 -13.32 15.56
CA GLU A 104 6.17 -13.36 16.81
C GLU A 104 5.81 -11.94 17.30
N LYS A 105 6.67 -10.96 17.07
CA LYS A 105 6.45 -9.55 17.42
C LYS A 105 6.46 -8.69 16.17
N ASN A 106 5.48 -7.82 16.03
CA ASN A 106 5.31 -7.00 14.85
C ASN A 106 5.12 -5.53 15.22
N VAL A 107 5.71 -4.64 14.42
CA VAL A 107 5.41 -3.20 14.44
C VAL A 107 4.57 -2.89 13.20
N VAL A 108 3.40 -2.30 13.42
CA VAL A 108 2.47 -1.94 12.34
C VAL A 108 2.29 -0.43 12.30
N ILE A 109 2.64 0.17 11.15
CA ILE A 109 2.46 1.61 10.93
C ILE A 109 1.18 1.81 10.13
N LEU A 110 0.19 2.46 10.74
CA LEU A 110 -1.09 2.78 10.12
C LEU A 110 -1.13 4.26 9.67
N THR A 111 -1.76 4.49 8.53
CA THR A 111 -1.92 5.86 7.97
C THR A 111 -3.27 6.49 8.33
N ARG A 112 -4.04 5.86 9.20
CA ARG A 112 -5.34 6.32 9.68
C ARG A 112 -5.38 6.36 11.19
N ASP A 113 -6.09 7.34 11.71
CA ASP A 113 -6.32 7.55 13.13
C ASP A 113 -7.13 6.42 13.79
N HIS A 114 -7.10 6.40 15.11
CA HIS A 114 -7.87 5.45 15.88
C HIS A 114 -9.38 5.60 15.61
N GLY A 115 -10.07 4.46 15.51
CA GLY A 115 -11.50 4.44 15.21
C GLY A 115 -11.87 4.57 13.73
N TYR A 116 -10.89 4.81 12.85
CA TYR A 116 -11.17 4.80 11.42
C TYR A 116 -11.67 3.42 10.96
N ARG A 117 -12.79 3.42 10.24
CA ARG A 117 -13.34 2.24 9.55
C ARG A 117 -13.48 2.52 8.06
N LYS A 118 -13.04 1.59 7.24
CA LYS A 118 -13.14 1.70 5.79
C LYS A 118 -14.59 1.49 5.36
N ALA A 119 -15.11 2.40 4.54
CA ALA A 119 -16.43 2.29 3.94
C ALA A 119 -16.40 1.51 2.61
N PRO A 120 -17.54 0.97 2.15
CA PRO A 120 -17.69 0.35 0.84
C PRO A 120 -17.21 1.25 -0.31
N ASN A 121 -16.69 0.63 -1.35
CA ASN A 121 -16.16 1.36 -2.51
C ASN A 121 -17.31 1.89 -3.39
N LYS A 122 -17.52 3.21 -3.40
CA LYS A 122 -18.54 3.89 -4.20
C LYS A 122 -18.31 3.81 -5.72
N LEU A 123 -17.08 3.45 -6.15
CA LEU A 123 -16.72 3.36 -7.57
C LEU A 123 -16.97 1.95 -8.16
N MET A 124 -17.62 1.04 -7.43
CA MET A 124 -17.88 -0.32 -7.92
C MET A 124 -18.60 -0.39 -9.28
N PRO A 125 -19.60 0.48 -9.61
CA PRO A 125 -20.19 0.47 -10.95
C PRO A 125 -19.16 0.70 -12.06
N ILE A 126 -18.25 1.65 -11.87
CA ILE A 126 -17.18 1.97 -12.84
C ILE A 126 -16.16 0.82 -12.89
N MET A 127 -15.84 0.20 -11.73
CA MET A 127 -14.95 -0.95 -11.68
C MET A 127 -15.50 -2.14 -12.48
N ARG A 128 -16.80 -2.44 -12.34
CA ARG A 128 -17.44 -3.52 -13.09
C ARG A 128 -17.41 -3.26 -14.61
N LEU A 129 -17.58 -2.01 -15.03
CA LEU A 129 -17.47 -1.64 -16.44
C LEU A 129 -16.03 -1.78 -16.96
N ARG A 130 -15.03 -1.41 -16.15
CA ARG A 130 -13.61 -1.41 -16.55
C ARG A 130 -12.97 -2.79 -16.51
N TYR A 131 -13.42 -3.67 -15.60
CA TYR A 131 -12.86 -4.99 -15.33
C TYR A 131 -13.90 -6.13 -15.44
N PRO A 132 -14.75 -6.18 -16.48
CA PRO A 132 -15.92 -7.10 -16.53
C PRO A 132 -15.54 -8.57 -16.51
N LYS A 133 -14.33 -8.91 -16.99
CA LYS A 133 -13.85 -10.30 -17.06
C LYS A 133 -13.20 -10.78 -15.76
N TYR A 134 -12.88 -9.90 -14.80
CA TYR A 134 -12.10 -10.20 -13.61
C TYR A 134 -12.99 -10.27 -12.37
N LYS A 135 -13.82 -11.30 -12.28
CA LYS A 135 -14.82 -11.46 -11.20
C LYS A 135 -14.20 -11.49 -9.82
N GLU A 136 -13.10 -12.23 -9.66
CA GLU A 136 -12.38 -12.36 -8.40
C GLU A 136 -11.76 -11.03 -7.94
N PHE A 137 -11.19 -10.28 -8.87
CA PHE A 137 -10.71 -8.93 -8.59
C PHE A 137 -11.85 -7.98 -8.17
N LEU A 138 -12.99 -8.03 -8.86
CA LEU A 138 -14.17 -7.23 -8.50
C LEU A 138 -14.68 -7.61 -7.11
N HIS A 139 -14.74 -8.89 -6.79
CA HIS A 139 -15.07 -9.39 -5.45
C HIS A 139 -14.07 -8.89 -4.39
N ALA A 140 -12.78 -8.95 -4.68
CA ALA A 140 -11.74 -8.40 -3.80
C ALA A 140 -11.92 -6.90 -3.54
N MET A 141 -12.26 -6.12 -4.57
CA MET A 141 -12.56 -4.68 -4.45
C MET A 141 -13.83 -4.40 -3.63
N GLU A 142 -14.88 -5.20 -3.82
CA GLU A 142 -16.17 -5.06 -3.15
C GLU A 142 -16.07 -5.36 -1.65
N THR A 143 -15.35 -6.43 -1.29
CA THR A 143 -15.17 -6.89 0.09
C THR A 143 -13.96 -6.26 0.81
N ARG A 144 -13.19 -5.40 0.14
CA ARG A 144 -12.01 -4.75 0.69
C ARG A 144 -12.25 -4.07 2.04
N HIS A 145 -13.38 -3.40 2.20
CA HIS A 145 -13.71 -2.67 3.42
C HIS A 145 -13.95 -3.62 4.59
N VAL A 146 -14.57 -4.76 4.36
CA VAL A 146 -14.81 -5.79 5.39
C VAL A 146 -13.46 -6.33 5.87
N ARG A 147 -12.62 -6.85 4.95
CA ARG A 147 -11.30 -7.40 5.31
C ARG A 147 -10.39 -6.39 6.02
N TYR A 148 -10.42 -5.13 5.58
CA TYR A 148 -9.66 -4.08 6.25
C TYR A 148 -10.11 -3.90 7.70
N ASN A 149 -11.42 -3.82 7.94
CA ASN A 149 -11.98 -3.59 9.26
C ASN A 149 -11.72 -4.79 10.19
N GLU A 150 -11.89 -6.01 9.68
CA GLU A 150 -11.53 -7.25 10.39
C GLU A 150 -10.02 -7.31 10.74
N THR A 151 -9.16 -6.80 9.87
CA THR A 151 -7.72 -6.71 10.15
C THR A 151 -7.44 -5.68 11.25
N ILE A 152 -8.15 -4.55 11.29
CA ILE A 152 -8.02 -3.58 12.38
C ILE A 152 -8.47 -4.19 13.72
N ASP A 153 -9.60 -4.91 13.75
CA ASP A 153 -10.07 -5.59 14.96
C ASP A 153 -9.03 -6.60 15.46
N PHE A 154 -8.49 -7.41 14.55
CA PHE A 154 -7.42 -8.36 14.86
C PHE A 154 -6.16 -7.68 15.40
N LEU A 155 -5.74 -6.56 14.81
CA LEU A 155 -4.57 -5.81 15.29
C LEU A 155 -4.77 -5.27 16.71
N GLU A 156 -5.95 -4.76 17.02
CA GLU A 156 -6.29 -4.26 18.37
C GLU A 156 -6.29 -5.37 19.43
N GLU A 157 -6.64 -6.59 19.05
CA GLU A 157 -6.50 -7.79 19.91
C GLU A 157 -5.02 -8.15 20.11
N GLN A 158 -4.24 -8.22 19.03
CA GLN A 158 -2.82 -8.56 19.10
C GLN A 158 -1.99 -7.50 19.85
N GLU A 159 -2.40 -6.23 19.81
CA GLU A 159 -1.79 -5.15 20.57
C GLU A 159 -2.01 -5.35 22.07
N LYS A 160 -3.23 -5.72 22.50
CA LYS A 160 -3.54 -6.04 23.91
C LYS A 160 -2.75 -7.25 24.42
N GLU A 161 -2.44 -8.20 23.54
CA GLU A 161 -1.61 -9.38 23.85
C GLU A 161 -0.10 -9.09 23.84
N GLY A 162 0.31 -7.84 23.50
CA GLY A 162 1.72 -7.45 23.41
C GLY A 162 2.49 -8.08 22.24
N LYS A 163 1.80 -8.62 21.25
CA LYS A 163 2.38 -9.22 20.03
C LYS A 163 2.55 -8.22 18.88
N VAL A 164 1.78 -7.14 18.91
CA VAL A 164 1.82 -6.06 17.92
C VAL A 164 2.00 -4.74 18.63
N PHE A 165 2.88 -3.88 18.11
CA PHE A 165 2.97 -2.48 18.47
C PHE A 165 2.44 -1.64 17.31
N ILE A 166 1.46 -0.79 17.56
CA ILE A 166 0.80 0.00 16.52
C ILE A 166 1.23 1.46 16.60
N ILE A 167 1.86 1.97 15.54
CA ILE A 167 2.10 3.40 15.33
C ILE A 167 0.99 3.92 14.42
N ARG A 168 0.20 4.86 14.91
CA ARG A 168 -0.90 5.47 14.13
C ARG A 168 -1.04 6.96 14.45
N PRO A 169 -1.63 7.76 13.53
CA PRO A 169 -1.92 9.16 13.80
C PRO A 169 -2.78 9.33 15.05
N GLU A 170 -2.32 10.13 16.01
CA GLU A 170 -3.10 10.49 17.22
C GLU A 170 -4.26 11.40 16.86
N ALA A 171 -4.01 12.39 15.99
CA ALA A 171 -5.05 13.30 15.54
C ALA A 171 -5.69 12.79 14.24
N LYS A 172 -6.94 13.19 14.03
CA LYS A 172 -7.69 12.87 12.81
C LYS A 172 -6.95 13.33 11.56
N VAL A 173 -6.82 12.41 10.59
CA VAL A 173 -6.19 12.71 9.30
C VAL A 173 -7.17 13.44 8.38
N GLU A 174 -6.97 14.74 8.18
CA GLU A 174 -7.86 15.62 7.41
C GLU A 174 -7.43 15.85 5.95
N VAL A 175 -6.41 15.13 5.47
CA VAL A 175 -5.95 15.23 4.09
C VAL A 175 -6.64 14.22 3.18
N GLY A 176 -7.02 14.67 1.98
CA GLY A 176 -7.58 13.82 0.94
C GLY A 176 -6.51 13.00 0.21
N ARG A 177 -6.97 12.08 -0.68
CA ARG A 177 -6.06 11.25 -1.50
C ARG A 177 -5.21 12.04 -2.49
N ILE A 178 -5.67 13.21 -2.89
CA ILE A 178 -4.98 14.12 -3.83
C ILE A 178 -4.97 15.50 -3.19
N GLU A 179 -4.21 15.64 -2.10
CA GLU A 179 -4.04 16.93 -1.44
C GLU A 179 -2.97 17.75 -2.18
N LYS A 180 -3.24 19.04 -2.39
CA LYS A 180 -2.32 19.95 -3.07
C LYS A 180 -1.85 21.11 -2.16
N TYR A 181 -2.49 21.30 -1.02
CA TYR A 181 -2.15 22.37 -0.11
C TYR A 181 -0.94 22.01 0.74
N LYS A 182 0.21 22.64 0.44
CA LYS A 182 1.48 22.41 1.13
C LYS A 182 1.35 22.52 2.67
N ALA A 183 0.59 23.51 3.15
CA ALA A 183 0.39 23.70 4.60
C ALA A 183 -0.22 22.45 5.25
N LYS A 184 -1.28 21.85 4.68
CA LYS A 184 -1.89 20.62 5.21
C LYS A 184 -0.94 19.43 5.16
N LEU A 185 -0.18 19.30 4.08
CA LEU A 185 0.83 18.24 3.96
C LEU A 185 1.94 18.41 5.00
N THR A 186 2.39 19.65 5.27
CA THR A 186 3.40 19.94 6.28
C THR A 186 2.89 19.60 7.70
N VAL A 187 1.63 19.89 8.01
CA VAL A 187 1.02 19.53 9.31
C VAL A 187 1.01 18.01 9.47
N LEU A 188 0.55 17.28 8.45
CA LEU A 188 0.53 15.81 8.48
C LEU A 188 1.94 15.21 8.61
N TYR A 189 2.92 15.77 7.93
CA TYR A 189 4.32 15.35 8.03
C TYR A 189 4.85 15.51 9.46
N LYS A 190 4.64 16.69 10.09
CA LYS A 190 5.06 16.94 11.47
C LYS A 190 4.35 16.02 12.48
N GLN A 191 3.07 15.73 12.25
CA GLN A 191 2.33 14.75 13.04
C GLN A 191 2.98 13.38 12.93
N GLY A 192 3.30 12.93 11.70
CA GLY A 192 3.96 11.64 11.49
C GLY A 192 5.34 11.54 12.14
N LEU A 193 6.13 12.62 12.17
CA LEU A 193 7.39 12.66 12.92
C LEU A 193 7.13 12.47 14.42
N HIS A 194 6.22 13.25 15.00
CA HIS A 194 5.88 13.16 16.42
C HIS A 194 5.39 11.74 16.79
N ASP A 195 4.50 11.17 16.01
CA ASP A 195 3.94 9.83 16.27
C ASP A 195 4.98 8.72 16.13
N GLY A 196 6.03 8.94 15.32
CA GLY A 196 7.14 7.99 15.12
C GLY A 196 8.25 8.07 16.16
N GLU A 197 8.28 9.09 17.02
CA GLU A 197 9.25 9.26 18.11
C GLU A 197 8.87 8.49 19.40
N LYS A 198 7.71 7.85 19.44
CA LYS A 198 7.19 7.02 20.54
C LYS A 198 7.76 5.62 20.51
#